data_a192526a8e163aaf515ce2b39e39838b
#
_entry.id   a192526a8e163aaf515ce2b39e39838b
#
_cell.length_a   1.000
_cell.length_b   1.000
_cell.length_c   1.000
_cell.angle_alpha   90.00
_cell.angle_beta   90.00
_cell.angle_gamma   90.00
#
_symmetry.space_group_name_H-M   'P 1'
#
loop_
_entity.id
_entity.type
_entity.pdbx_description
1 polymer ?
#
loop_
_entity_poly.entity_id
_entity_poly.type
_entity_poly.pdbx_seq_one_letter_code
_entity_poly.pdbx_strand_id
1 'polypeptide(L)'
;MEEIMNTIIFACSTLRKELLAAMKENNNHTPIFFLPREVHTDPKFLHTYVQDKIDRFCQVDRIVICTSGCGGGTIGLTATTAEIVIPRTRDCLDILLSGNSLSTLERNYEGVFFTDSWLDFTRNSPLDLDKLEAERGKEGAEIGRASCRER
;
A
#
# COMPACT_ATOMS: atom_id res chain seq x y z
N MET A 1 31.27 14.86 5.22
CA MET A 1 29.97 15.33 4.67
C MET A 1 29.11 14.10 4.46
N GLU A 2 28.02 14.00 5.18
CA GLU A 2 27.02 12.99 4.84
C GLU A 2 26.48 13.32 3.46
N GLU A 3 26.61 12.40 2.53
CA GLU A 3 26.02 12.51 1.21
C GLU A 3 24.50 12.52 1.39
N ILE A 4 23.86 13.62 1.01
CA ILE A 4 22.40 13.73 1.10
C ILE A 4 21.80 12.80 0.05
N MET A 5 21.41 11.59 0.47
CA MET A 5 20.74 10.63 -0.41
C MET A 5 19.40 11.17 -0.87
N ASN A 6 19.25 11.35 -2.17
CA ASN A 6 17.99 11.74 -2.77
C ASN A 6 17.02 10.55 -2.77
N THR A 7 16.11 10.53 -1.82
CA THR A 7 15.19 9.42 -1.56
C THR A 7 13.77 9.77 -1.99
N ILE A 8 13.04 8.80 -2.56
CA ILE A 8 11.60 8.88 -2.80
C ILE A 8 10.89 7.66 -2.19
N ILE A 9 9.69 7.87 -1.71
CA ILE A 9 8.82 6.81 -1.19
C ILE A 9 7.73 6.51 -2.20
N PHE A 10 7.59 5.25 -2.63
CA PHE A 10 6.42 4.77 -3.35
C PHE A 10 5.47 4.13 -2.34
N ALA A 11 4.27 4.65 -2.19
CA ALA A 11 3.34 4.18 -1.19
C ALA A 11 1.97 3.87 -1.76
N CYS A 12 1.32 2.89 -1.16
CA CYS A 12 -0.07 2.59 -1.44
C CYS A 12 -0.97 3.74 -1.01
N SER A 13 -1.94 4.12 -1.84
CA SER A 13 -2.94 5.14 -1.47
C SER A 13 -3.80 4.73 -0.27
N THR A 14 -3.88 3.43 0.02
CA THR A 14 -4.55 2.90 1.22
C THR A 14 -3.81 3.18 2.54
N LEU A 15 -2.58 3.68 2.47
CA LEU A 15 -1.77 4.11 3.61
C LEU A 15 -1.62 5.65 3.70
N ARG A 16 -2.28 6.40 2.83
CA ARG A 16 -2.01 7.83 2.65
C ARG A 16 -2.06 8.62 3.95
N LYS A 17 -3.15 8.51 4.69
CA LYS A 17 -3.36 9.31 5.92
C LYS A 17 -2.38 8.91 7.01
N GLU A 18 -2.21 7.62 7.21
CA GLU A 18 -1.33 7.05 8.23
C GLU A 18 0.13 7.40 7.93
N LEU A 19 0.57 7.26 6.68
CA LEU A 19 1.93 7.60 6.29
C LEU A 19 2.20 9.10 6.43
N LEU A 20 1.28 9.96 6.00
CA LEU A 20 1.43 11.42 6.15
C LEU A 20 1.45 11.84 7.62
N ALA A 21 0.65 11.20 8.48
CA ALA A 21 0.69 11.44 9.93
C ALA A 21 2.04 11.06 10.53
N ALA A 22 2.53 9.85 10.22
CA ALA A 22 3.83 9.36 10.70
C ALA A 22 4.99 10.26 10.22
N MET A 23 4.97 10.70 8.97
CA MET A 23 5.98 11.59 8.44
C MET A 23 5.98 12.96 9.14
N LYS A 24 4.80 13.50 9.41
CA LYS A 24 4.66 14.75 10.15
C LYS A 24 5.20 14.62 11.59
N GLU A 25 4.85 13.55 12.29
CA GLU A 25 5.34 13.28 13.66
C GLU A 25 6.86 13.14 13.71
N ASN A 26 7.48 12.56 12.68
CA ASN A 26 8.92 12.36 12.61
C ASN A 26 9.67 13.49 11.88
N ASN A 27 9.01 14.60 11.56
CA ASN A 27 9.59 15.71 10.80
C ASN A 27 10.28 15.24 9.51
N ASN A 28 9.72 14.22 8.85
CA ASN A 28 10.26 13.63 7.63
C ASN A 28 9.60 14.29 6.41
N HIS A 29 10.43 14.83 5.52
CA HIS A 29 10.00 15.55 4.32
C HIS A 29 10.32 14.80 3.02
N THR A 30 10.66 13.53 3.09
CA THR A 30 10.92 12.71 1.90
C THR A 30 9.72 12.73 0.95
N PRO A 31 9.91 13.03 -0.35
CA PRO A 31 8.83 13.00 -1.32
C PRO A 31 8.14 11.65 -1.39
N ILE A 32 6.81 11.66 -1.55
CA ILE A 32 6.01 10.44 -1.68
C ILE A 32 5.32 10.42 -3.05
N PHE A 33 5.44 9.33 -3.75
CA PHE A 33 4.63 8.99 -4.91
C PHE A 33 3.57 7.98 -4.49
N PHE A 34 2.30 8.40 -4.49
CA PHE A 34 1.20 7.51 -4.15
C PHE A 34 0.73 6.75 -5.38
N LEU A 35 0.77 5.42 -5.27
CA LEU A 35 0.28 4.53 -6.31
C LEU A 35 -1.25 4.65 -6.44
N PRO A 36 -1.79 4.71 -7.67
CA PRO A 36 -3.22 4.67 -7.90
C PRO A 36 -3.85 3.41 -7.30
N ARG A 37 -5.11 3.55 -6.87
CA ARG A 37 -5.84 2.42 -6.26
C ARG A 37 -6.02 1.24 -7.20
N GLU A 38 -6.15 1.50 -8.49
CA GLU A 38 -6.42 0.52 -9.53
C GLU A 38 -5.29 -0.50 -9.69
N VAL A 39 -4.06 -0.12 -9.36
CA VAL A 39 -2.90 -1.02 -9.46
C VAL A 39 -2.92 -2.16 -8.44
N HIS A 40 -3.75 -2.06 -7.40
CA HIS A 40 -3.88 -3.09 -6.36
C HIS A 40 -4.84 -4.23 -6.73
N THR A 41 -5.49 -4.16 -7.87
CA THR A 41 -6.45 -5.19 -8.30
C THR A 41 -5.77 -6.46 -8.80
N ASP A 42 -4.54 -6.36 -9.28
CA ASP A 42 -3.77 -7.48 -9.83
C ASP A 42 -2.28 -7.30 -9.49
N PRO A 43 -1.62 -8.31 -8.87
CA PRO A 43 -0.19 -8.26 -8.56
C PRO A 43 0.72 -8.06 -9.78
N LYS A 44 0.35 -8.59 -10.94
CA LYS A 44 1.12 -8.40 -12.19
C LYS A 44 1.00 -6.96 -12.69
N PHE A 45 -0.18 -6.38 -12.58
CA PHE A 45 -0.39 -4.98 -12.94
C PHE A 45 0.38 -4.07 -11.97
N LEU A 46 0.32 -4.35 -10.66
CA LEU A 46 1.12 -3.65 -9.67
C LEU A 46 2.62 -3.69 -10.00
N HIS A 47 3.14 -4.89 -10.30
CA HIS A 47 4.55 -5.07 -10.67
C HIS A 47 4.95 -4.22 -11.88
N THR A 48 4.21 -4.35 -12.97
CA THR A 48 4.48 -3.62 -14.22
C THR A 48 4.43 -2.12 -14.02
N TYR A 49 3.42 -1.65 -13.27
CA TYR A 49 3.24 -0.22 -12.98
C TYR A 49 4.39 0.34 -12.15
N VAL A 50 4.75 -0.37 -11.06
CA VAL A 50 5.84 0.06 -10.17
C VAL A 50 7.18 0.02 -10.89
N GLN A 51 7.45 -1.02 -11.68
CA GLN A 51 8.67 -1.10 -12.49
C GLN A 51 8.77 0.07 -13.49
N ASP A 52 7.70 0.38 -14.22
CA ASP A 52 7.67 1.56 -15.11
C ASP A 52 8.01 2.87 -14.37
N LYS A 53 7.54 3.02 -13.12
CA LYS A 53 7.87 4.21 -12.33
C LYS A 53 9.32 4.20 -11.86
N ILE A 54 9.85 3.06 -11.40
CA ILE A 54 11.27 2.92 -11.03
C ILE A 54 12.16 3.34 -12.20
N ASP A 55 11.85 2.86 -13.40
CA ASP A 55 12.65 3.13 -14.61
C ASP A 55 12.62 4.61 -15.01
N ARG A 56 11.58 5.35 -14.62
CA ARG A 56 11.43 6.79 -14.91
C ARG A 56 12.06 7.70 -13.85
N PHE A 57 12.22 7.23 -12.62
CA PHE A 57 12.84 7.99 -11.53
C PHE A 57 14.37 7.83 -11.53
N CYS A 58 15.03 8.31 -12.58
CA CYS A 58 16.46 8.13 -12.81
C CYS A 58 17.37 9.11 -12.03
N GLN A 59 16.82 10.05 -11.28
CA GLN A 59 17.59 11.07 -10.52
C GLN A 59 17.44 10.90 -9.00
N VAL A 60 17.18 9.69 -8.54
CA VAL A 60 17.11 9.36 -7.11
C VAL A 60 18.14 8.29 -6.78
N ASP A 61 18.64 8.33 -5.55
CA ASP A 61 19.63 7.37 -5.04
C ASP A 61 18.95 6.19 -4.34
N ARG A 62 17.74 6.43 -3.80
CA ARG A 62 16.98 5.41 -3.08
C ARG A 62 15.48 5.51 -3.35
N ILE A 63 14.86 4.36 -3.57
CA ILE A 63 13.41 4.19 -3.69
C ILE A 63 12.92 3.27 -2.56
N VAL A 64 12.12 3.80 -1.65
CA VAL A 64 11.49 3.02 -0.57
C VAL A 64 10.09 2.62 -1.01
N ILE A 65 9.81 1.32 -1.09
CA ILE A 65 8.54 0.81 -1.60
C ILE A 65 7.64 0.37 -0.43
N CYS A 66 6.75 1.25 -0.01
CA CYS A 66 5.77 1.03 1.05
C CYS A 66 4.46 0.42 0.55
N THR A 67 4.52 -0.54 -0.37
CA THR A 67 3.37 -1.34 -0.80
C THR A 67 3.40 -2.75 -0.24
N SER A 68 4.50 -3.13 0.43
CA SER A 68 4.73 -4.49 0.93
C SER A 68 4.71 -5.54 -0.19
N GLY A 69 4.55 -6.80 0.19
CA GLY A 69 4.48 -7.92 -0.76
C GLY A 69 3.28 -7.88 -1.69
N CYS A 70 2.11 -7.43 -1.20
CA CYS A 70 0.87 -7.28 -1.96
C CYS A 70 0.62 -8.38 -2.99
N GLY A 71 0.52 -9.63 -2.52
CA GLY A 71 0.33 -10.79 -3.40
C GLY A 71 1.51 -11.12 -4.32
N GLY A 72 2.72 -10.62 -4.01
CA GLY A 72 3.92 -10.84 -4.81
C GLY A 72 4.20 -9.77 -5.87
N GLY A 73 3.42 -8.71 -5.91
CA GLY A 73 3.58 -7.64 -6.91
C GLY A 73 4.90 -6.85 -6.82
N THR A 74 5.65 -7.00 -5.73
CA THR A 74 6.97 -6.36 -5.58
C THR A 74 8.15 -7.32 -5.84
N ILE A 75 7.88 -8.60 -6.09
CA ILE A 75 8.94 -9.59 -6.35
C ILE A 75 9.59 -9.31 -7.71
N GLY A 76 10.92 -9.26 -7.71
CA GLY A 76 11.69 -9.09 -8.94
C GLY A 76 11.77 -7.66 -9.48
N LEU A 77 11.34 -6.66 -8.72
CA LEU A 77 11.58 -5.26 -9.06
C LEU A 77 13.08 -4.97 -9.08
N THR A 78 13.53 -4.22 -10.08
CA THR A 78 14.93 -3.87 -10.28
C THR A 78 15.10 -2.38 -10.54
N ALA A 79 16.25 -1.85 -10.15
CA ALA A 79 16.66 -0.50 -10.54
C ALA A 79 18.12 -0.53 -11.00
N THR A 80 18.47 0.33 -11.95
CA THR A 80 19.82 0.44 -12.49
C THR A 80 20.66 1.47 -11.76
N THR A 81 20.00 2.50 -11.20
CA THR A 81 20.69 3.67 -10.63
C THR A 81 20.35 3.91 -9.16
N ALA A 82 19.24 3.40 -8.66
CA ALA A 82 18.78 3.59 -7.30
C ALA A 82 18.86 2.30 -6.47
N GLU A 83 19.07 2.45 -5.17
CA GLU A 83 18.81 1.37 -4.20
C GLU A 83 17.31 1.18 -4.01
N ILE A 84 16.82 -0.04 -4.08
CA ILE A 84 15.42 -0.36 -3.76
C ILE A 84 15.35 -0.93 -2.35
N VAL A 85 14.54 -0.31 -1.50
CA VAL A 85 14.27 -0.77 -0.14
C VAL A 85 12.81 -1.17 -0.02
N ILE A 86 12.56 -2.43 0.32
CA ILE A 86 11.20 -2.96 0.49
C ILE A 86 11.09 -3.55 1.90
N PRO A 87 10.14 -3.11 2.74
CA PRO A 87 9.88 -3.74 4.03
C PRO A 87 9.51 -5.22 3.86
N ARG A 88 10.06 -6.09 4.71
CA ARG A 88 9.73 -7.53 4.73
C ARG A 88 8.38 -7.77 5.37
N THR A 89 7.33 -7.32 4.73
CA THR A 89 5.95 -7.41 5.17
C THR A 89 5.10 -8.11 4.12
N ARG A 90 4.03 -8.78 4.54
CA ARG A 90 3.11 -9.48 3.61
C ARG A 90 2.25 -8.51 2.84
N ASP A 91 1.77 -7.48 3.54
CA ASP A 91 0.89 -6.44 3.00
C ASP A 91 1.03 -5.13 3.78
N CYS A 92 0.29 -4.11 3.39
CA CYS A 92 0.31 -2.80 4.02
C CYS A 92 -0.16 -2.81 5.49
N LEU A 93 -0.97 -3.79 5.89
CA LEU A 93 -1.40 -3.93 7.27
C LEU A 93 -0.23 -4.32 8.19
N ASP A 94 0.65 -5.21 7.73
CA ASP A 94 1.85 -5.55 8.48
C ASP A 94 2.73 -4.32 8.74
N ILE A 95 2.82 -3.38 7.79
CA ILE A 95 3.53 -2.10 8.00
C ILE A 95 2.90 -1.32 9.16
N LEU A 96 1.58 -1.21 9.19
CA LEU A 96 0.87 -0.46 10.23
C LEU A 96 0.96 -1.13 11.60
N LEU A 97 0.98 -2.45 11.66
CA LEU A 97 1.01 -3.22 12.90
C LEU A 97 2.44 -3.45 13.43
N SER A 98 3.48 -3.24 12.63
CA SER A 98 4.86 -3.57 13.00
C SER A 98 5.45 -2.69 14.10
N GLY A 99 4.87 -1.52 14.36
CA GLY A 99 5.45 -0.55 15.27
C GLY A 99 6.90 -0.23 14.87
N ASN A 100 7.83 -0.39 15.81
CA ASN A 100 9.25 -0.14 15.56
C ASN A 100 10.04 -1.38 15.13
N SER A 101 9.41 -2.55 15.06
CA SER A 101 10.08 -3.81 14.70
C SER A 101 9.14 -4.82 14.07
N LEU A 102 9.57 -5.38 12.94
CA LEU A 102 8.88 -6.49 12.30
C LEU A 102 9.04 -7.82 13.06
N SER A 103 10.05 -7.94 13.93
CA SER A 103 10.31 -9.18 14.68
C SER A 103 9.28 -9.46 15.76
N THR A 104 8.55 -8.44 16.20
CA THR A 104 7.50 -8.53 17.24
C THR A 104 6.09 -8.46 16.65
N LEU A 105 5.98 -8.54 15.33
CA LEU A 105 4.70 -8.44 14.65
C LEU A 105 3.83 -9.67 14.91
N GLU A 106 2.75 -9.47 15.65
CA GLU A 106 1.68 -10.46 15.81
C GLU A 106 0.44 -10.00 15.03
N ARG A 107 -0.16 -10.92 14.29
CA ARG A 107 -1.35 -10.64 13.50
C ARG A 107 -2.49 -11.57 13.88
N ASN A 108 -3.59 -11.00 14.37
CA ASN A 108 -4.82 -11.73 14.54
C ASN A 108 -5.50 -11.92 13.17
N TYR A 109 -5.64 -13.15 12.72
CA TYR A 109 -6.25 -13.50 11.43
C TYR A 109 -7.78 -13.61 11.48
N GLU A 110 -8.37 -13.59 12.66
CA GLU A 110 -9.83 -13.65 12.83
C GLU A 110 -10.49 -12.26 12.71
N GLY A 111 -9.67 -11.20 12.74
CA GLY A 111 -10.14 -9.81 12.65
C GLY A 111 -10.24 -9.29 11.22
N VAL A 112 -11.14 -8.33 11.02
CA VAL A 112 -11.16 -7.48 9.83
C VAL A 112 -10.58 -6.12 10.23
N PHE A 113 -9.57 -5.68 9.49
CA PHE A 113 -8.87 -4.44 9.78
C PHE A 113 -9.28 -3.36 8.79
N PHE A 114 -9.63 -2.19 9.31
CA PHE A 114 -9.93 -1.01 8.53
C PHE A 114 -9.08 0.16 9.02
N THR A 115 -8.40 0.80 8.11
CA THR A 115 -7.75 2.08 8.34
C THR A 115 -8.62 3.20 7.79
N ASP A 116 -8.35 4.43 8.19
CA ASP A 116 -9.04 5.60 7.67
C ASP A 116 -8.82 5.75 6.15
N SER A 117 -7.59 5.52 5.70
CA SER A 117 -7.26 5.51 4.27
C SER A 117 -7.96 4.40 3.51
N TRP A 118 -8.12 3.22 4.11
CA TRP A 118 -8.84 2.10 3.51
C TRP A 118 -10.34 2.40 3.38
N LEU A 119 -10.94 3.02 4.39
CA LEU A 119 -12.33 3.46 4.33
C LEU A 119 -12.56 4.46 3.20
N ASP A 120 -11.67 5.45 3.06
CA ASP A 120 -11.74 6.39 1.92
C ASP A 120 -11.50 5.69 0.57
N PHE A 121 -10.62 4.70 0.55
CA PHE A 121 -10.38 3.87 -0.64
C PHE A 121 -11.64 3.10 -1.06
N THR A 122 -12.41 2.57 -0.12
CA THR A 122 -13.64 1.81 -0.42
C THR A 122 -14.81 2.71 -0.78
N ARG A 123 -14.86 3.93 -0.25
CA ARG A 123 -15.87 4.92 -0.63
C ARG A 123 -15.81 5.19 -2.13
N ASN A 124 -16.98 5.26 -2.76
CA ASN A 124 -17.10 5.44 -4.22
C ASN A 124 -16.48 4.33 -5.09
N SER A 125 -16.09 3.21 -4.49
CA SER A 125 -15.68 2.00 -5.21
C SER A 125 -16.87 1.07 -5.47
N PRO A 126 -16.68 0.01 -6.27
CA PRO A 126 -17.66 -1.08 -6.36
C PRO A 126 -17.89 -1.83 -5.03
N LEU A 127 -17.01 -1.61 -4.02
CA LEU A 127 -17.12 -2.18 -2.68
C LEU A 127 -17.78 -1.23 -1.67
N ASP A 128 -18.23 -0.07 -2.12
CA ASP A 128 -18.99 0.89 -1.30
C ASP A 128 -20.30 0.26 -0.86
N LEU A 129 -20.47 0.11 0.45
CA LEU A 129 -21.62 -0.61 1.02
C LEU A 129 -22.93 0.08 0.68
N ASP A 130 -22.99 1.39 0.76
CA ASP A 130 -24.20 2.17 0.48
C ASP A 130 -24.64 1.98 -0.99
N LYS A 131 -23.68 1.91 -1.90
CA LYS A 131 -23.94 1.61 -3.32
C LYS A 131 -24.40 0.17 -3.52
N LEU A 132 -23.71 -0.78 -2.87
CA LEU A 132 -24.11 -2.19 -2.94
C LEU A 132 -25.52 -2.43 -2.36
N GLU A 133 -25.85 -1.77 -1.27
CA GLU A 133 -27.19 -1.85 -0.68
C GLU A 133 -28.25 -1.22 -1.60
N ALA A 134 -27.94 -0.09 -2.23
CA ALA A 134 -28.85 0.55 -3.19
C ALA A 134 -29.09 -0.31 -4.45
N GLU A 135 -28.04 -1.00 -4.94
CA GLU A 135 -28.12 -1.82 -6.15
C GLU A 135 -28.70 -3.23 -5.93
N ARG A 136 -28.42 -3.85 -4.78
CA ARG A 136 -28.65 -5.28 -4.54
C ARG A 136 -29.53 -5.57 -3.32
N GLY A 137 -29.94 -4.55 -2.59
CA GLY A 137 -30.57 -4.69 -1.28
C GLY A 137 -29.56 -5.12 -0.20
N LYS A 138 -29.97 -5.02 1.06
CA LYS A 138 -29.10 -5.26 2.21
C LYS A 138 -28.48 -6.66 2.23
N GLU A 139 -29.29 -7.69 1.96
CA GLU A 139 -28.84 -9.09 1.93
C GLU A 139 -27.86 -9.35 0.78
N GLY A 140 -28.11 -8.79 -0.41
CA GLY A 140 -27.22 -8.91 -1.57
C GLY A 140 -25.87 -8.20 -1.39
N ALA A 141 -25.85 -7.11 -0.62
CA ALA A 141 -24.61 -6.41 -0.27
C ALA A 141 -23.74 -7.22 0.71
N GLU A 142 -24.35 -7.89 1.68
CA GLU A 142 -23.64 -8.75 2.65
C GLU A 142 -22.99 -9.97 1.96
N ILE A 143 -23.68 -10.61 1.01
CA ILE A 143 -23.15 -11.73 0.21
C ILE A 143 -21.95 -11.26 -0.63
N GLY A 144 -22.03 -10.10 -1.26
CA GLY A 144 -20.91 -9.51 -2.01
C GLY A 144 -19.67 -9.27 -1.16
N ARG A 145 -19.87 -8.95 0.12
CA ARG A 145 -18.78 -8.80 1.11
C ARG A 145 -18.16 -10.13 1.52
N ALA A 146 -18.96 -11.17 1.68
CA ALA A 146 -18.46 -12.51 2.05
C ALA A 146 -17.57 -13.10 0.95
N SER A 147 -17.91 -12.92 -0.33
CA SER A 147 -17.12 -13.41 -1.46
C SER A 147 -15.73 -12.74 -1.61
N CYS A 148 -15.54 -11.55 -1.05
CA CYS A 148 -14.22 -10.89 -1.00
C CYS A 148 -13.30 -11.46 0.10
N ARG A 149 -13.83 -12.26 1.05
CA ARG A 149 -13.05 -12.88 2.12
C ARG A 149 -12.35 -14.18 1.70
N GLU A 150 -12.76 -14.79 0.61
CA GLU A 150 -12.30 -16.11 0.16
C GLU A 150 -11.26 -16.07 -0.99
N ARG A 151 -10.72 -14.89 -1.33
CA ARG A 151 -9.73 -14.78 -2.41
C ARG A 151 -8.37 -14.33 -1.92
#